data_0b14f45fcfa91c725bf3d17f1adf03f3
#
_entry.id   0b14f45fcfa91c725bf3d17f1adf03f3
#
_cell.length_a   1.000
_cell.length_b   1.000
_cell.length_c   1.000
_cell.angle_alpha   90.00
_cell.angle_beta   90.00
_cell.angle_gamma   90.00
#
_symmetry.space_group_name_H-M   'P 1'
#
loop_
_entity.id
_entity.type
_entity.pdbx_description
1 polymer ?
#
loop_
_entity_poly.entity_id
_entity_poly.type
_entity_poly.pdbx_seq_one_letter_code
_entity_poly.pdbx_strand_id
1 'polypeptide(L)'
;MKRLKRGVSLFASTNPDEYFCGTLKRAVRISSPEGKHQAQLLGGPDFLRAQQDSQLLHELSALQLIDTSESALTLTKRYDASATGRDAAFQQLRTRVAAELTQTTWIDGVTDTGVKVLSARQSYLIEISGSNRVATLLYSLLLASGVTQVRYCAKSEDKVRISDLDIALAGITPKDIGAPLIKERETHRQDLSLFPLDKEFSYLDELSTPDLAIHCGDLDPEKYAHWMASGQPFLHIPSPIADVAEIGPLVIPGKTPCIRCAQMSRQDHNGAAQVPTLPTSLAPTADGYPIIAAHYVAAIAASLALDFCDCLTRKEECGVTGKVTICDYQSLSTPYEIVIARHPLCGCSFNDR
;
A
#
# COMPACT_ATOMS: atom_id res chain seq x y z
N MET A 1 12.89 25.02 5.26
CA MET A 1 14.21 24.77 5.90
C MET A 1 14.79 23.50 5.34
N LYS A 2 16.05 23.49 4.85
CA LYS A 2 16.67 22.25 4.35
C LYS A 2 17.07 21.37 5.52
N ARG A 3 16.84 20.05 5.45
CA ARG A 3 17.25 19.07 6.46
C ARG A 3 17.53 17.71 5.82
N LEU A 4 18.34 16.89 6.47
CA LEU A 4 18.54 15.51 6.04
C LEU A 4 17.25 14.71 6.20
N LYS A 5 16.97 13.83 5.24
CA LYS A 5 15.82 12.93 5.33
C LYS A 5 15.98 11.95 6.50
N ARG A 6 14.88 11.43 7.00
CA ARG A 6 14.87 10.40 8.03
C ARG A 6 15.63 9.17 7.56
N GLY A 7 16.47 8.62 8.43
CA GLY A 7 17.28 7.44 8.12
C GLY A 7 18.56 7.72 7.34
N VAL A 8 18.82 8.97 6.94
CA VAL A 8 20.16 9.36 6.47
C VAL A 8 21.11 9.33 7.64
N SER A 9 22.22 8.62 7.48
CA SER A 9 23.24 8.43 8.50
C SER A 9 24.62 8.75 7.97
N LEU A 10 25.55 8.96 8.89
CA LEU A 10 26.97 9.07 8.60
C LEU A 10 27.64 7.74 8.83
N PHE A 11 28.36 7.26 7.86
CA PHE A 11 29.15 6.04 7.92
C PHE A 11 30.63 6.41 7.83
N ALA A 12 31.43 5.89 8.77
CA ALA A 12 32.89 6.00 8.69
C ALA A 12 33.41 5.12 7.55
N SER A 13 34.41 5.63 6.81
CA SER A 13 35.18 4.85 5.86
C SER A 13 36.33 4.12 6.59
N THR A 14 36.96 3.19 5.90
CA THR A 14 38.26 2.63 6.34
C THR A 14 39.38 3.67 6.34
N ASN A 15 39.24 4.72 5.56
CA ASN A 15 40.10 5.89 5.59
C ASN A 15 39.59 6.87 6.66
N PRO A 16 40.40 7.27 7.67
CA PRO A 16 39.97 8.13 8.77
C PRO A 16 39.50 9.53 8.34
N ASP A 17 39.92 9.98 7.16
CA ASP A 17 39.54 11.30 6.60
C ASP A 17 38.33 11.23 5.65
N GLU A 18 37.68 10.08 5.55
CA GLU A 18 36.54 9.85 4.68
C GLU A 18 35.30 9.41 5.45
N TYR A 19 34.15 9.98 5.05
CA TYR A 19 32.84 9.64 5.57
C TYR A 19 31.85 9.50 4.41
N PHE A 20 30.82 8.70 4.59
CA PHE A 20 29.67 8.62 3.69
C PHE A 20 28.42 9.16 4.38
N CYS A 21 27.74 10.08 3.74
CA CYS A 21 26.45 10.59 4.20
C CYS A 21 25.33 10.04 3.31
N GLY A 22 24.46 9.24 3.84
CA GLY A 22 23.39 8.65 3.04
C GLY A 22 22.74 7.43 3.68
N THR A 23 22.35 6.51 2.82
CA THR A 23 21.82 5.18 3.16
C THR A 23 22.71 4.10 2.56
N LEU A 24 22.40 2.83 2.83
CA LEU A 24 23.12 1.70 2.19
C LEU A 24 22.96 1.65 0.66
N LYS A 25 21.93 2.29 0.10
CA LYS A 25 21.66 2.29 -1.36
C LYS A 25 22.22 3.51 -2.07
N ARG A 26 22.32 4.65 -1.42
CA ARG A 26 22.76 5.94 -1.99
C ARG A 26 23.45 6.75 -0.91
N ALA A 27 24.68 7.15 -1.18
CA ALA A 27 25.48 7.95 -0.25
C ALA A 27 26.41 8.88 -1.01
N VAL A 28 26.67 10.05 -0.41
CA VAL A 28 27.69 11.00 -0.85
C VAL A 28 28.94 10.75 -0.04
N ARG A 29 30.07 10.70 -0.72
CA ARG A 29 31.40 10.61 -0.10
C ARG A 29 31.85 12.00 0.30
N ILE A 30 32.25 12.15 1.54
CA ILE A 30 32.82 13.38 2.09
C ILE A 30 34.29 13.09 2.39
N SER A 31 35.20 13.67 1.59
CA SER A 31 36.63 13.51 1.75
C SER A 31 37.28 14.88 1.86
N SER A 32 37.70 15.26 3.06
CA SER A 32 38.61 16.39 3.29
C SER A 32 39.10 16.38 4.75
N PRO A 33 40.20 17.08 5.06
CA PRO A 33 40.58 17.33 6.46
C PRO A 33 39.46 18.03 7.26
N GLU A 34 38.59 18.77 6.58
CA GLU A 34 37.36 19.37 7.13
C GLU A 34 36.22 18.37 7.27
N GLY A 35 36.32 17.18 6.63
CA GLY A 35 35.26 16.16 6.60
C GLY A 35 34.87 15.71 8.00
N LYS A 36 35.83 15.61 8.94
CA LYS A 36 35.54 15.29 10.33
C LYS A 36 34.72 16.37 11.02
N HIS A 37 35.00 17.63 10.74
CA HIS A 37 34.25 18.76 11.25
C HIS A 37 32.85 18.83 10.57
N GLN A 38 32.79 18.63 9.27
CA GLN A 38 31.53 18.54 8.52
C GLN A 38 30.68 17.34 8.97
N ALA A 39 31.28 16.20 9.25
CA ALA A 39 30.61 15.02 9.79
C ALA A 39 30.03 15.28 11.20
N GLN A 40 30.73 16.02 12.03
CA GLN A 40 30.23 16.43 13.35
C GLN A 40 29.07 17.43 13.23
N LEU A 41 29.09 18.30 12.25
CA LEU A 41 28.01 19.26 11.97
C LEU A 41 26.78 18.58 11.34
N LEU A 42 26.96 17.47 10.60
CA LEU A 42 25.84 16.70 10.00
C LEU A 42 24.87 16.15 11.07
N GLY A 43 25.35 15.88 12.25
CA GLY A 43 24.51 15.47 13.38
C GLY A 43 23.72 16.61 14.05
N GLY A 44 23.96 17.87 13.67
CA GLY A 44 23.35 19.04 14.30
C GLY A 44 22.37 19.78 13.38
N PRO A 45 21.41 20.51 13.97
CA PRO A 45 20.40 21.28 13.22
C PRO A 45 21.01 22.40 12.37
N ASP A 46 22.26 22.81 12.63
CA ASP A 46 22.92 23.93 11.97
C ASP A 46 23.76 23.52 10.75
N PHE A 47 23.96 22.23 10.54
CA PHE A 47 24.77 21.73 9.42
C PHE A 47 24.35 22.29 8.06
N LEU A 48 23.05 22.24 7.76
CA LEU A 48 22.51 22.70 6.49
C LEU A 48 22.43 24.23 6.38
N ARG A 49 22.50 24.94 7.50
CA ARG A 49 22.60 26.42 7.52
C ARG A 49 24.01 26.89 7.22
N ALA A 50 25.02 26.15 7.64
CA ALA A 50 26.43 26.47 7.42
C ALA A 50 26.89 26.27 5.96
N GLN A 51 26.09 25.53 5.16
CA GLN A 51 26.46 25.09 3.80
C GLN A 51 25.57 25.71 2.71
N GLN A 52 25.50 27.04 2.64
CA GLN A 52 24.53 27.71 1.77
C GLN A 52 24.73 27.47 0.26
N ASP A 53 25.92 27.08 -0.23
CA ASP A 53 26.18 26.82 -1.66
C ASP A 53 27.25 25.76 -1.91
N SER A 54 27.29 24.70 -1.12
CA SER A 54 28.33 23.69 -1.28
C SER A 54 27.96 22.62 -2.32
N GLN A 55 28.98 22.13 -3.00
CA GLN A 55 28.88 20.95 -3.86
C GLN A 55 28.21 19.77 -3.14
N LEU A 56 28.46 19.61 -1.84
CA LEU A 56 27.86 18.59 -0.99
C LEU A 56 26.34 18.71 -0.95
N LEU A 57 25.78 19.93 -0.79
CA LEU A 57 24.31 20.11 -0.83
C LEU A 57 23.70 19.75 -2.17
N HIS A 58 24.41 20.05 -3.25
CA HIS A 58 23.96 19.67 -4.59
C HIS A 58 23.94 18.15 -4.75
N GLU A 59 25.00 17.46 -4.35
CA GLU A 59 25.10 16.00 -4.40
C GLU A 59 24.05 15.31 -3.51
N LEU A 60 23.87 15.78 -2.27
CA LEU A 60 22.83 15.29 -1.37
C LEU A 60 21.43 15.50 -1.95
N SER A 61 21.19 16.63 -2.60
CA SER A 61 19.91 16.92 -3.26
C SER A 61 19.68 16.04 -4.49
N ALA A 62 20.70 15.84 -5.31
CA ALA A 62 20.65 14.98 -6.50
C ALA A 62 20.34 13.52 -6.14
N LEU A 63 20.82 13.05 -4.99
CA LEU A 63 20.52 11.73 -4.44
C LEU A 63 19.21 11.69 -3.60
N GLN A 64 18.48 12.80 -3.55
CA GLN A 64 17.24 12.93 -2.77
C GLN A 64 17.42 12.61 -1.27
N LEU A 65 18.55 12.99 -0.69
CA LEU A 65 18.88 12.77 0.72
C LEU A 65 18.45 13.93 1.62
N ILE A 66 17.91 15.01 1.04
CA ILE A 66 17.51 16.24 1.74
C ILE A 66 16.01 16.49 1.56
N ASP A 67 15.35 16.90 2.64
CA ASP A 67 14.06 17.56 2.59
C ASP A 67 14.25 19.06 2.40
N THR A 68 13.52 19.64 1.44
CA THR A 68 13.61 21.07 1.09
C THR A 68 12.37 21.86 1.49
N SER A 69 11.31 21.18 1.86
CA SER A 69 10.05 21.77 2.30
C SER A 69 9.64 21.26 3.67
N GLU A 70 8.71 21.93 4.28
CA GLU A 70 8.07 21.53 5.54
C GLU A 70 6.57 21.46 5.33
N SER A 71 5.96 20.38 5.78
CA SER A 71 4.52 20.21 5.81
C SER A 71 4.08 19.87 7.23
N ALA A 72 2.95 20.39 7.65
CA ALA A 72 2.32 19.99 8.90
C ALA A 72 1.47 18.74 8.66
N LEU A 73 1.52 17.79 9.60
CA LEU A 73 0.61 16.65 9.57
C LEU A 73 -0.83 17.19 9.76
N THR A 74 -1.65 16.93 8.75
CA THR A 74 -3.06 17.33 8.78
C THR A 74 -3.88 16.11 9.20
N LEU A 75 -4.73 16.28 10.20
CA LEU A 75 -5.72 15.30 10.61
C LEU A 75 -7.09 15.71 10.07
N THR A 76 -7.78 14.81 9.41
CA THR A 76 -9.16 15.06 8.95
C THR A 76 -10.12 15.20 10.09
N LYS A 77 -9.82 14.56 11.23
CA LYS A 77 -10.58 14.68 12.47
C LYS A 77 -9.75 15.24 13.61
N ARG A 78 -10.37 16.11 14.43
CA ARG A 78 -9.76 16.60 15.67
C ARG A 78 -9.72 15.49 16.72
N TYR A 79 -8.62 15.44 17.43
CA TYR A 79 -8.43 14.51 18.54
C TYR A 79 -9.25 14.95 19.76
N ASP A 80 -10.32 14.22 20.06
CA ASP A 80 -11.20 14.48 21.20
C ASP A 80 -10.69 13.77 22.48
N ALA A 81 -9.43 13.99 22.85
CA ALA A 81 -8.92 13.49 24.11
C ALA A 81 -9.25 14.48 25.24
N SER A 82 -9.71 13.98 26.38
CA SER A 82 -9.79 14.75 27.62
C SER A 82 -8.44 15.39 27.94
N ALA A 83 -8.41 16.55 28.55
CA ALA A 83 -7.20 17.35 28.77
C ALA A 83 -6.04 16.56 29.43
N THR A 84 -6.36 15.59 30.30
CA THR A 84 -5.39 14.75 31.01
C THR A 84 -4.79 13.59 30.20
N GLY A 85 -5.49 13.12 29.16
CA GLY A 85 -5.00 12.03 28.28
C GLY A 85 -4.41 12.52 26.96
N ARG A 86 -4.58 13.79 26.63
CA ARG A 86 -4.24 14.37 25.33
C ARG A 86 -2.75 14.23 24.99
N ASP A 87 -1.88 14.52 25.94
CA ASP A 87 -0.43 14.52 25.71
C ASP A 87 0.09 13.09 25.49
N ALA A 88 -0.36 12.12 26.29
CA ALA A 88 0.05 10.72 26.13
C ALA A 88 -0.44 10.14 24.77
N ALA A 89 -1.70 10.37 24.44
CA ALA A 89 -2.28 9.92 23.19
C ALA A 89 -1.62 10.59 21.97
N PHE A 90 -1.30 11.88 22.08
CA PHE A 90 -0.59 12.62 21.05
C PHE A 90 0.86 12.12 20.87
N GLN A 91 1.54 11.76 21.95
CA GLN A 91 2.88 11.17 21.88
C GLN A 91 2.85 9.77 21.25
N GLN A 92 1.86 8.95 21.58
CA GLN A 92 1.66 7.65 20.93
C GLN A 92 1.42 7.80 19.43
N LEU A 93 0.53 8.72 19.04
CA LEU A 93 0.28 9.03 17.63
C LEU A 93 1.56 9.46 16.92
N ARG A 94 2.34 10.36 17.51
CA ARG A 94 3.62 10.82 16.94
C ARG A 94 4.60 9.67 16.71
N THR A 95 4.68 8.72 17.65
CA THR A 95 5.55 7.55 17.53
C THR A 95 5.10 6.64 16.38
N ARG A 96 3.80 6.35 16.28
CA ARG A 96 3.23 5.53 15.19
C ARG A 96 3.41 6.22 13.83
N VAL A 97 3.07 7.49 13.73
CA VAL A 97 3.26 8.30 12.52
C VAL A 97 4.74 8.37 12.11
N ALA A 98 5.66 8.42 13.07
CA ALA A 98 7.09 8.46 12.77
C ALA A 98 7.57 7.20 12.05
N ALA A 99 7.01 6.04 12.35
CA ALA A 99 7.31 4.79 11.63
C ALA A 99 6.83 4.84 10.18
N GLU A 100 5.59 5.25 9.95
CA GLU A 100 5.01 5.39 8.61
C GLU A 100 5.73 6.46 7.77
N LEU A 101 6.12 7.58 8.38
CA LEU A 101 6.92 8.60 7.71
C LEU A 101 8.30 8.08 7.27
N THR A 102 8.81 7.03 7.89
CA THR A 102 10.07 6.42 7.44
C THR A 102 9.93 5.81 6.05
N GLN A 103 8.76 5.26 5.72
CA GLN A 103 8.47 4.77 4.37
C GLN A 103 8.19 5.92 3.39
N THR A 104 7.27 6.81 3.72
CA THR A 104 6.82 7.87 2.79
C THR A 104 7.91 8.89 2.47
N THR A 105 8.89 9.10 3.34
CA THR A 105 10.03 10.01 3.08
C THR A 105 10.92 9.54 1.91
N TRP A 106 10.91 8.22 1.60
CA TRP A 106 11.75 7.64 0.55
C TRP A 106 11.03 7.49 -0.80
N ILE A 107 9.79 7.91 -0.90
CA ILE A 107 9.10 8.00 -2.19
C ILE A 107 9.82 9.06 -3.03
N ASP A 108 10.10 8.73 -4.29
CA ASP A 108 10.80 9.64 -5.20
C ASP A 108 10.02 10.95 -5.37
N GLY A 109 10.72 12.07 -5.39
CA GLY A 109 10.13 13.41 -5.47
C GLY A 109 9.58 13.97 -4.16
N VAL A 110 9.48 13.18 -3.09
CA VAL A 110 9.04 13.66 -1.78
C VAL A 110 10.17 14.46 -1.10
N THR A 111 9.86 15.67 -0.65
CA THR A 111 10.83 16.63 -0.07
C THR A 111 10.40 17.22 1.27
N ASP A 112 9.34 16.67 1.89
CA ASP A 112 8.72 17.16 3.13
C ASP A 112 8.62 16.09 4.21
N THR A 113 9.53 15.14 4.21
CA THR A 113 9.51 13.96 5.09
C THR A 113 8.32 13.01 4.84
N GLY A 114 7.60 13.16 3.72
CA GLY A 114 6.43 12.34 3.39
C GLY A 114 5.14 12.72 4.14
N VAL A 115 5.14 13.83 4.84
CA VAL A 115 4.00 14.28 5.67
C VAL A 115 2.77 14.55 4.82
N LYS A 116 2.93 15.20 3.66
CA LYS A 116 1.81 15.49 2.76
C LYS A 116 1.17 14.22 2.21
N VAL A 117 2.01 13.26 1.80
CA VAL A 117 1.56 11.97 1.28
C VAL A 117 0.80 11.19 2.37
N LEU A 118 1.38 11.06 3.55
CA LEU A 118 0.74 10.35 4.66
C LEU A 118 -0.57 11.03 5.10
N SER A 119 -0.60 12.37 5.14
CA SER A 119 -1.83 13.11 5.46
C SER A 119 -2.94 12.88 4.44
N ALA A 120 -2.59 12.80 3.15
CA ALA A 120 -3.56 12.61 2.07
C ALA A 120 -4.21 11.22 2.08
N ARG A 121 -3.53 10.19 2.62
CA ARG A 121 -4.09 8.83 2.73
C ARG A 121 -5.42 8.81 3.49
N GLN A 122 -5.66 9.76 4.40
CA GLN A 122 -6.90 9.88 5.15
C GLN A 122 -8.13 10.25 4.28
N SER A 123 -7.92 10.83 3.11
CA SER A 123 -9.00 11.28 2.22
C SER A 123 -9.41 10.26 1.16
N TYR A 124 -8.63 9.20 0.97
CA TYR A 124 -8.95 8.17 -0.04
C TYR A 124 -9.94 7.15 0.49
N LEU A 125 -10.97 6.89 -0.30
CA LEU A 125 -11.94 5.83 -0.06
C LEU A 125 -11.51 4.55 -0.78
N ILE A 126 -11.17 3.51 -0.02
CA ILE A 126 -10.84 2.19 -0.55
C ILE A 126 -11.97 1.21 -0.20
N GLU A 127 -12.53 0.57 -1.22
CA GLU A 127 -13.54 -0.47 -1.04
C GLU A 127 -12.92 -1.85 -1.19
N ILE A 128 -13.10 -2.72 -0.20
CA ILE A 128 -12.68 -4.12 -0.23
C ILE A 128 -13.91 -5.00 -0.37
N SER A 129 -13.86 -5.97 -1.26
CA SER A 129 -14.90 -6.98 -1.45
C SER A 129 -14.31 -8.38 -1.56
N GLY A 130 -15.13 -9.38 -1.29
CA GLY A 130 -14.70 -10.78 -1.15
C GLY A 130 -14.51 -11.16 0.32
N SER A 131 -14.56 -12.46 0.63
CA SER A 131 -14.46 -12.99 1.99
C SER A 131 -13.35 -14.03 2.06
N ASN A 132 -12.17 -13.63 2.51
CA ASN A 132 -11.06 -14.52 2.79
C ASN A 132 -10.03 -13.82 3.71
N ARG A 133 -9.03 -14.57 4.17
CA ARG A 133 -7.96 -14.04 5.03
C ARG A 133 -7.26 -12.80 4.46
N VAL A 134 -7.02 -12.79 3.15
CA VAL A 134 -6.34 -11.67 2.49
C VAL A 134 -7.16 -10.40 2.62
N ALA A 135 -8.47 -10.46 2.38
CA ALA A 135 -9.36 -9.31 2.53
C ALA A 135 -9.37 -8.76 3.98
N THR A 136 -9.39 -9.66 4.96
CA THR A 136 -9.34 -9.30 6.39
C THR A 136 -8.05 -8.60 6.76
N LEU A 137 -6.92 -9.16 6.35
CA LEU A 137 -5.58 -8.61 6.62
C LEU A 137 -5.38 -7.29 5.90
N LEU A 138 -5.81 -7.20 4.64
CA LEU A 138 -5.71 -6.00 3.83
C LEU A 138 -6.46 -4.82 4.46
N TYR A 139 -7.68 -5.06 4.95
CA TYR A 139 -8.45 -4.05 5.69
C TYR A 139 -7.66 -3.48 6.87
N SER A 140 -7.09 -4.36 7.68
CA SER A 140 -6.30 -3.98 8.86
C SER A 140 -5.01 -3.23 8.49
N LEU A 141 -4.30 -3.70 7.46
CA LEU A 141 -3.07 -3.07 6.99
C LEU A 141 -3.30 -1.66 6.45
N LEU A 142 -4.36 -1.45 5.66
CA LEU A 142 -4.70 -0.14 5.12
C LEU A 142 -5.04 0.86 6.23
N LEU A 143 -5.85 0.46 7.22
CA LEU A 143 -6.16 1.30 8.38
C LEU A 143 -4.90 1.66 9.17
N ALA A 144 -4.04 0.67 9.44
CA ALA A 144 -2.79 0.87 10.16
C ALA A 144 -1.78 1.75 9.40
N SER A 145 -1.88 1.79 8.06
CA SER A 145 -1.01 2.60 7.19
C SER A 145 -1.55 4.01 6.88
N GLY A 146 -2.64 4.41 7.53
CA GLY A 146 -3.17 5.77 7.48
C GLY A 146 -4.35 6.01 6.56
N VAL A 147 -4.89 4.99 5.88
CA VAL A 147 -6.15 5.09 5.14
C VAL A 147 -7.29 4.99 6.14
N THR A 148 -8.00 6.10 6.37
CA THR A 148 -9.11 6.10 7.35
C THR A 148 -10.45 5.68 6.74
N GLN A 149 -10.58 5.78 5.41
CA GLN A 149 -11.81 5.49 4.69
C GLN A 149 -11.71 4.14 3.98
N VAL A 150 -11.67 3.06 4.75
CA VAL A 150 -11.73 1.69 4.22
C VAL A 150 -13.12 1.16 4.44
N ARG A 151 -13.83 0.85 3.33
CA ARG A 151 -15.16 0.25 3.32
C ARG A 151 -15.07 -1.22 2.93
N TYR A 152 -15.80 -2.07 3.61
CA TYR A 152 -15.94 -3.45 3.21
C TYR A 152 -17.32 -3.68 2.58
N CYS A 153 -17.34 -4.10 1.32
CA CYS A 153 -18.57 -4.35 0.59
C CYS A 153 -18.78 -5.87 0.45
N ALA A 154 -19.71 -6.42 1.20
CA ALA A 154 -20.21 -7.76 0.99
C ALA A 154 -21.63 -7.69 0.41
N LYS A 155 -21.89 -8.35 -0.70
CA LYS A 155 -23.19 -8.36 -1.43
C LYS A 155 -24.41 -8.81 -0.60
N SER A 156 -24.22 -9.22 0.64
CA SER A 156 -25.29 -9.49 1.61
C SER A 156 -24.65 -9.52 2.99
N GLU A 157 -24.41 -8.32 3.50
CA GLU A 157 -23.61 -8.03 4.68
C GLU A 157 -24.01 -8.85 5.91
N ASP A 158 -25.30 -9.10 6.08
CA ASP A 158 -25.82 -9.87 7.20
C ASP A 158 -25.62 -11.39 7.09
N LYS A 159 -25.20 -11.89 5.94
CA LYS A 159 -25.14 -13.35 5.67
C LYS A 159 -23.72 -13.91 5.71
N VAL A 160 -22.69 -13.09 5.52
CA VAL A 160 -21.31 -13.58 5.57
C VAL A 160 -20.92 -13.79 7.02
N ARG A 161 -20.68 -15.06 7.37
CA ARG A 161 -20.23 -15.46 8.71
C ARG A 161 -18.75 -15.79 8.67
N ILE A 162 -18.07 -15.44 9.76
CA ILE A 162 -16.67 -15.80 9.96
C ILE A 162 -16.55 -17.32 10.01
N SER A 163 -15.65 -17.85 9.22
CA SER A 163 -15.28 -19.27 9.17
C SER A 163 -13.84 -19.47 9.65
N ASP A 164 -13.41 -20.71 9.77
CA ASP A 164 -12.01 -21.05 10.06
C ASP A 164 -11.03 -20.49 9.03
N LEU A 165 -11.49 -20.29 7.80
CA LEU A 165 -10.67 -19.73 6.71
C LEU A 165 -10.49 -18.21 6.79
N ASP A 166 -11.26 -17.52 7.63
CA ASP A 166 -11.14 -16.07 7.84
C ASP A 166 -10.21 -15.73 9.01
N ILE A 167 -9.84 -16.72 9.83
CA ILE A 167 -8.96 -16.50 10.98
C ILE A 167 -7.62 -15.95 10.50
N ALA A 168 -7.27 -14.76 11.01
CA ALA A 168 -6.05 -14.06 10.71
C ALA A 168 -5.53 -13.35 11.96
N LEU A 169 -4.22 -13.15 12.06
CA LEU A 169 -3.61 -12.53 13.24
C LEU A 169 -3.99 -11.04 13.43
N ALA A 170 -4.74 -10.48 12.49
CA ALA A 170 -5.16 -9.08 12.50
C ALA A 170 -6.62 -8.91 12.96
N GLY A 171 -6.95 -9.41 14.14
CA GLY A 171 -8.19 -9.10 14.83
C GLY A 171 -9.31 -10.14 14.76
N ILE A 172 -9.29 -11.10 13.82
CA ILE A 172 -10.27 -12.21 13.78
C ILE A 172 -9.65 -13.45 14.39
N THR A 173 -10.29 -13.96 15.43
CA THR A 173 -9.82 -15.10 16.23
C THR A 173 -10.79 -16.28 16.13
N PRO A 174 -10.42 -17.49 16.59
CA PRO A 174 -11.35 -18.62 16.63
C PRO A 174 -12.61 -18.38 17.44
N LYS A 175 -12.62 -17.38 18.34
CA LYS A 175 -13.80 -17.03 19.15
C LYS A 175 -14.88 -16.32 18.32
N ASP A 176 -14.50 -15.75 17.19
CA ASP A 176 -15.36 -14.94 16.33
C ASP A 176 -16.06 -15.80 15.26
N ILE A 177 -15.74 -17.10 15.18
CA ILE A 177 -16.35 -18.03 14.22
C ILE A 177 -17.87 -18.01 14.37
N GLY A 178 -18.59 -17.84 13.25
CA GLY A 178 -20.03 -17.73 13.18
C GLY A 178 -20.58 -16.32 13.42
N ALA A 179 -19.76 -15.36 13.86
CA ALA A 179 -20.15 -13.97 13.99
C ALA A 179 -20.27 -13.28 12.61
N PRO A 180 -21.06 -12.20 12.48
CA PRO A 180 -21.10 -11.41 11.26
C PRO A 180 -19.75 -10.75 10.99
N LEU A 181 -19.15 -11.04 9.83
CA LEU A 181 -17.81 -10.58 9.46
C LEU A 181 -17.64 -9.06 9.54
N ILE A 182 -18.63 -8.32 9.06
CA ILE A 182 -18.60 -6.85 9.04
C ILE A 182 -18.62 -6.28 10.44
N LYS A 183 -19.49 -6.79 11.30
CA LYS A 183 -19.62 -6.30 12.68
C LYS A 183 -18.31 -6.45 13.46
N GLU A 184 -17.65 -7.58 13.34
CA GLU A 184 -16.38 -7.80 14.03
C GLU A 184 -15.27 -6.88 13.50
N ARG A 185 -15.22 -6.62 12.20
CA ARG A 185 -14.26 -5.67 11.61
C ARG A 185 -14.48 -4.24 12.08
N GLU A 186 -15.74 -3.79 12.14
CA GLU A 186 -16.07 -2.45 12.64
C GLU A 186 -15.72 -2.30 14.12
N THR A 187 -15.86 -3.37 14.92
CA THR A 187 -15.50 -3.35 16.35
C THR A 187 -14.01 -3.05 16.55
N HIS A 188 -13.14 -3.61 15.71
CA HIS A 188 -11.68 -3.42 15.83
C HIS A 188 -11.13 -2.23 15.04
N ARG A 189 -11.96 -1.56 14.25
CA ARG A 189 -11.54 -0.49 13.34
C ARG A 189 -10.80 0.64 14.04
N GLN A 190 -11.31 1.12 15.19
CA GLN A 190 -10.69 2.22 15.94
C GLN A 190 -9.32 1.84 16.48
N ASP A 191 -9.16 0.60 16.94
CA ASP A 191 -7.91 0.12 17.54
C ASP A 191 -6.81 -0.07 16.50
N LEU A 192 -7.20 -0.47 15.28
CA LEU A 192 -6.27 -0.74 14.18
C LEU A 192 -5.83 0.54 13.46
N SER A 193 -6.65 1.58 13.43
CA SER A 193 -6.37 2.77 12.65
C SER A 193 -5.16 3.55 13.16
N LEU A 194 -4.31 4.02 12.23
CA LEU A 194 -3.21 4.93 12.53
C LEU A 194 -3.73 6.28 13.04
N PHE A 195 -4.78 6.79 12.40
CA PHE A 195 -5.38 8.08 12.71
C PHE A 195 -6.73 7.93 13.41
N PRO A 196 -7.17 8.94 14.17
CA PRO A 196 -8.50 8.95 14.75
C PRO A 196 -9.59 8.82 13.67
N LEU A 197 -10.53 7.92 13.88
CA LEU A 197 -11.67 7.72 12.98
C LEU A 197 -12.90 8.47 13.45
N ASP A 198 -13.77 8.84 12.52
CA ASP A 198 -15.09 9.36 12.83
C ASP A 198 -16.03 8.23 13.22
N LYS A 199 -16.74 8.38 14.35
CA LYS A 199 -17.74 7.38 14.77
C LYS A 199 -18.93 7.33 13.82
N GLU A 200 -19.24 8.44 13.16
CA GLU A 200 -20.32 8.53 12.18
C GLU A 200 -19.93 7.99 10.79
N PHE A 201 -18.65 7.68 10.61
CA PHE A 201 -18.11 7.21 9.33
C PHE A 201 -18.51 5.77 8.96
N SER A 202 -19.13 5.03 9.87
CA SER A 202 -19.65 3.68 9.61
C SER A 202 -20.76 3.63 8.56
N TYR A 203 -21.33 4.78 8.21
CA TYR A 203 -22.40 4.95 7.21
C TYR A 203 -21.98 5.90 6.11
N LEU A 204 -20.71 5.81 5.66
CA LEU A 204 -20.37 6.46 4.40
C LEU A 204 -21.39 6.02 3.37
N ASP A 205 -22.00 7.02 2.77
CA ASP A 205 -22.96 6.87 1.68
C ASP A 205 -22.54 5.71 0.79
N GLU A 206 -23.32 4.64 0.75
CA GLU A 206 -23.14 3.52 -0.18
C GLU A 206 -23.03 4.01 -1.63
N LEU A 207 -23.42 5.26 -1.85
CA LEU A 207 -23.41 5.97 -3.12
C LEU A 207 -22.06 6.58 -3.50
N SER A 208 -21.10 6.72 -2.57
CA SER A 208 -19.79 7.29 -2.93
C SER A 208 -18.94 6.29 -3.70
N THR A 209 -18.47 6.71 -4.87
CA THR A 209 -17.55 5.92 -5.71
C THR A 209 -16.19 5.84 -5.03
N PRO A 210 -15.63 4.65 -4.80
CA PRO A 210 -14.31 4.51 -4.20
C PRO A 210 -13.21 4.99 -5.15
N ASP A 211 -12.13 5.53 -4.60
CA ASP A 211 -10.93 5.87 -5.38
C ASP A 211 -10.25 4.59 -5.90
N LEU A 212 -10.32 3.51 -5.13
CA LEU A 212 -9.83 2.19 -5.50
C LEU A 212 -10.78 1.11 -4.97
N ALA A 213 -11.23 0.22 -5.85
CA ALA A 213 -11.91 -1.00 -5.45
C ALA A 213 -10.93 -2.18 -5.43
N ILE A 214 -10.97 -3.01 -4.40
CA ILE A 214 -10.13 -4.22 -4.29
C ILE A 214 -11.04 -5.43 -4.14
N HIS A 215 -10.85 -6.43 -4.97
CA HIS A 215 -11.61 -7.69 -4.89
C HIS A 215 -10.70 -8.85 -4.57
N CYS A 216 -11.02 -9.57 -3.51
CA CYS A 216 -10.33 -10.76 -3.05
C CYS A 216 -11.18 -12.00 -3.29
N GLY A 217 -10.77 -12.84 -4.22
CA GLY A 217 -11.49 -14.04 -4.63
C GLY A 217 -11.94 -13.98 -6.08
N ASP A 218 -12.89 -14.83 -6.42
CA ASP A 218 -13.39 -14.93 -7.79
C ASP A 218 -14.25 -13.73 -8.16
N LEU A 219 -13.86 -13.05 -9.21
CA LEU A 219 -14.52 -11.83 -9.65
C LEU A 219 -15.71 -12.15 -10.55
N ASP A 220 -16.88 -11.70 -10.13
CA ASP A 220 -18.11 -11.79 -10.90
C ASP A 220 -17.96 -11.01 -12.23
N PRO A 221 -18.25 -11.63 -13.39
CA PRO A 221 -18.19 -10.98 -14.70
C PRO A 221 -19.03 -9.68 -14.80
N GLU A 222 -20.19 -9.62 -14.14
CA GLU A 222 -21.04 -8.42 -14.14
C GLU A 222 -20.36 -7.28 -13.36
N LYS A 223 -19.74 -7.59 -12.20
CA LYS A 223 -18.98 -6.64 -11.40
C LYS A 223 -17.76 -6.11 -12.17
N TYR A 224 -17.04 -7.01 -12.84
CA TYR A 224 -15.92 -6.62 -13.70
C TYR A 224 -16.38 -5.69 -14.83
N ALA A 225 -17.45 -6.05 -15.55
CA ALA A 225 -17.99 -5.24 -16.63
C ALA A 225 -18.45 -3.87 -16.14
N HIS A 226 -19.08 -3.81 -14.96
CA HIS A 226 -19.49 -2.56 -14.34
C HIS A 226 -18.28 -1.65 -14.03
N TRP A 227 -17.23 -2.16 -13.42
CA TRP A 227 -16.02 -1.37 -13.13
C TRP A 227 -15.33 -0.86 -14.39
N MET A 228 -15.24 -1.71 -15.42
CA MET A 228 -14.68 -1.29 -16.71
C MET A 228 -15.51 -0.19 -17.38
N ALA A 229 -16.84 -0.27 -17.31
CA ALA A 229 -17.75 0.69 -17.91
C ALA A 229 -17.81 2.02 -17.14
N SER A 230 -17.76 1.96 -15.81
CA SER A 230 -17.81 3.15 -14.95
C SER A 230 -16.46 3.88 -14.82
N GLY A 231 -15.38 3.31 -15.35
CA GLY A 231 -14.04 3.87 -15.18
C GLY A 231 -13.45 3.70 -13.77
N GLN A 232 -14.02 2.77 -12.97
CA GLN A 232 -13.59 2.53 -11.60
C GLN A 232 -12.20 1.87 -11.55
N PRO A 233 -11.17 2.51 -10.95
CA PRO A 233 -9.89 1.83 -10.71
C PRO A 233 -10.08 0.63 -9.77
N PHE A 234 -9.43 -0.48 -10.08
CA PHE A 234 -9.55 -1.67 -9.24
C PHE A 234 -8.29 -2.54 -9.23
N LEU A 235 -8.10 -3.25 -8.11
CA LEU A 235 -7.09 -4.30 -7.91
C LEU A 235 -7.82 -5.64 -7.72
N HIS A 236 -7.41 -6.66 -8.47
CA HIS A 236 -7.95 -8.00 -8.31
C HIS A 236 -6.92 -8.94 -7.68
N ILE A 237 -7.35 -9.70 -6.70
CA ILE A 237 -6.56 -10.72 -5.99
C ILE A 237 -7.38 -12.00 -6.09
N PRO A 238 -7.20 -12.81 -7.15
CA PRO A 238 -8.00 -14.03 -7.35
C PRO A 238 -7.76 -15.05 -6.24
N SER A 239 -8.66 -16.03 -6.14
CA SER A 239 -8.42 -17.22 -5.32
C SER A 239 -7.12 -17.90 -5.74
N PRO A 240 -6.33 -18.44 -4.81
CA PRO A 240 -5.07 -19.10 -5.14
C PRO A 240 -5.33 -20.35 -6.00
N ILE A 241 -4.42 -20.62 -6.93
CA ILE A 241 -4.48 -21.81 -7.77
C ILE A 241 -3.31 -22.72 -7.37
N ALA A 242 -3.63 -23.87 -6.80
CA ALA A 242 -2.65 -24.83 -6.30
C ALA A 242 -1.65 -24.20 -5.31
N ASP A 243 -0.43 -23.99 -5.71
CA ASP A 243 0.69 -23.46 -4.92
C ASP A 243 1.05 -22.00 -5.28
N VAL A 244 0.19 -21.31 -6.04
CA VAL A 244 0.46 -19.96 -6.53
C VAL A 244 -0.67 -19.00 -6.15
N ALA A 245 -0.29 -17.85 -5.63
CA ALA A 245 -1.17 -16.69 -5.49
C ALA A 245 -0.77 -15.59 -6.47
N GLU A 246 -1.77 -14.91 -7.02
CA GLU A 246 -1.62 -13.78 -7.93
C GLU A 246 -2.14 -12.50 -7.30
N ILE A 247 -1.47 -11.39 -7.52
CA ILE A 247 -1.90 -10.06 -7.09
C ILE A 247 -1.91 -9.13 -8.29
N GLY A 248 -3.07 -8.62 -8.64
CA GLY A 248 -3.22 -7.74 -9.79
C GLY A 248 -3.82 -8.43 -11.03
N PRO A 249 -3.83 -7.68 -12.15
CA PRO A 249 -3.30 -6.33 -12.28
C PRO A 249 -4.10 -5.29 -11.49
N LEU A 250 -3.44 -4.17 -11.11
CA LEU A 250 -4.15 -2.94 -10.79
C LEU A 250 -4.57 -2.29 -12.12
N VAL A 251 -5.85 -2.12 -12.29
CA VAL A 251 -6.46 -1.66 -13.55
C VAL A 251 -7.02 -0.25 -13.39
N ILE A 252 -6.61 0.64 -14.27
CA ILE A 252 -7.28 1.92 -14.50
C ILE A 252 -7.98 1.80 -15.86
N PRO A 253 -9.32 1.64 -15.89
CA PRO A 253 -10.04 1.40 -17.13
C PRO A 253 -9.74 2.47 -18.19
N GLY A 254 -9.53 2.02 -19.44
CA GLY A 254 -9.11 2.88 -20.54
C GLY A 254 -7.61 3.23 -20.55
N LYS A 255 -6.91 3.23 -19.41
CA LYS A 255 -5.51 3.67 -19.32
C LYS A 255 -4.50 2.54 -19.23
N THR A 256 -4.84 1.42 -18.61
CA THR A 256 -3.93 0.31 -18.37
C THR A 256 -4.44 -1.00 -18.97
N PRO A 257 -3.57 -2.01 -19.13
CA PRO A 257 -4.03 -3.37 -19.45
C PRO A 257 -5.02 -3.86 -18.39
N CYS A 258 -6.04 -4.57 -18.82
CA CYS A 258 -7.07 -5.12 -17.94
C CYS A 258 -6.84 -6.61 -17.65
N ILE A 259 -7.65 -7.22 -16.77
CA ILE A 259 -7.60 -8.65 -16.46
C ILE A 259 -7.72 -9.51 -17.72
N ARG A 260 -8.60 -9.13 -18.65
CA ARG A 260 -8.77 -9.86 -19.90
C ARG A 260 -7.52 -9.80 -20.77
N CYS A 261 -6.77 -8.69 -20.78
CA CYS A 261 -5.48 -8.63 -21.47
C CYS A 261 -4.49 -9.66 -20.90
N ALA A 262 -4.42 -9.76 -19.57
CA ALA A 262 -3.56 -10.74 -18.91
C ALA A 262 -3.95 -12.19 -19.28
N GLN A 263 -5.24 -12.50 -19.28
CA GLN A 263 -5.76 -13.81 -19.65
C GLN A 263 -5.46 -14.17 -21.12
N MET A 264 -5.72 -13.24 -22.04
CA MET A 264 -5.46 -13.45 -23.48
C MET A 264 -3.95 -13.59 -23.76
N SER A 265 -3.11 -12.80 -23.12
CA SER A 265 -1.64 -12.94 -23.24
C SER A 265 -1.15 -14.30 -22.75
N ARG A 266 -1.71 -14.82 -21.67
CA ARG A 266 -1.39 -16.19 -21.20
C ARG A 266 -1.84 -17.24 -22.19
N GLN A 267 -3.02 -17.08 -22.76
CA GLN A 267 -3.54 -18.00 -23.78
C GLN A 267 -2.64 -18.06 -25.00
N ASP A 268 -2.16 -16.91 -25.48
CA ASP A 268 -1.26 -16.83 -26.62
C ASP A 268 0.10 -17.48 -26.34
N HIS A 269 0.62 -17.35 -25.11
CA HIS A 269 1.92 -17.91 -24.77
C HIS A 269 1.89 -19.41 -24.46
N ASN A 270 0.85 -19.87 -23.78
CA ASN A 270 0.82 -21.23 -23.22
C ASN A 270 -0.16 -22.15 -23.95
N GLY A 271 -0.94 -21.66 -24.94
CA GLY A 271 -2.05 -22.42 -25.53
C GLY A 271 -3.11 -22.82 -24.49
N ALA A 272 -2.91 -22.48 -23.22
CA ALA A 272 -3.88 -22.67 -22.18
C ALA A 272 -4.96 -21.60 -22.37
N ALA A 273 -6.08 -21.99 -22.94
CA ALA A 273 -7.35 -21.33 -22.68
C ALA A 273 -7.40 -21.03 -21.17
N GLN A 274 -8.12 -19.97 -20.78
CA GLN A 274 -8.57 -19.83 -19.40
C GLN A 274 -8.73 -21.23 -18.86
N VAL A 275 -7.98 -21.59 -17.82
CA VAL A 275 -8.29 -22.84 -17.13
C VAL A 275 -9.77 -22.69 -16.83
N PRO A 276 -10.66 -23.34 -17.62
CA PRO A 276 -12.02 -23.37 -17.19
C PRO A 276 -11.84 -24.03 -15.84
N THR A 277 -12.23 -23.38 -14.79
CA THR A 277 -12.55 -24.04 -13.56
C THR A 277 -13.70 -25.00 -13.91
N LEU A 278 -13.35 -26.06 -14.62
CA LEU A 278 -14.19 -27.23 -14.64
C LEU A 278 -14.37 -27.53 -13.15
N PRO A 279 -15.61 -27.47 -12.64
CA PRO A 279 -15.82 -27.95 -11.30
C PRO A 279 -15.33 -29.38 -11.30
N THR A 280 -14.10 -29.57 -10.88
CA THR A 280 -13.62 -30.86 -10.49
C THR A 280 -14.39 -31.14 -9.21
N SER A 281 -15.58 -31.68 -9.40
CA SER A 281 -16.55 -32.04 -8.37
C SER A 281 -16.02 -33.00 -7.30
N LEU A 282 -14.73 -33.24 -7.28
CA LEU A 282 -14.02 -34.18 -6.42
C LEU A 282 -12.73 -33.61 -5.78
N ALA A 283 -12.26 -32.45 -6.19
CA ALA A 283 -11.20 -31.80 -5.41
C ALA A 283 -11.86 -31.14 -4.20
N PRO A 284 -11.47 -31.47 -2.96
CA PRO A 284 -11.77 -30.59 -1.86
C PRO A 284 -11.22 -29.22 -2.30
N THR A 285 -12.09 -28.24 -2.44
CA THR A 285 -11.70 -26.88 -2.71
C THR A 285 -10.73 -26.51 -1.60
N ALA A 286 -9.47 -26.42 -1.90
CA ALA A 286 -8.46 -25.87 -0.98
C ALA A 286 -8.71 -24.36 -0.95
N ASP A 287 -9.81 -24.00 -0.30
CA ASP A 287 -10.51 -22.74 -0.52
C ASP A 287 -9.92 -21.61 0.30
N GLY A 288 -8.70 -21.75 0.80
CA GLY A 288 -8.09 -20.74 1.64
C GLY A 288 -6.61 -20.56 1.40
N TYR A 289 -6.18 -19.32 1.53
CA TYR A 289 -4.76 -19.01 1.62
C TYR A 289 -4.15 -19.63 2.88
N PRO A 290 -2.99 -20.32 2.81
CA PRO A 290 -2.18 -20.59 3.98
C PRO A 290 -1.89 -19.30 4.75
N ILE A 291 -1.83 -19.35 6.08
CA ILE A 291 -1.76 -18.12 6.90
C ILE A 291 -0.59 -17.21 6.54
N ILE A 292 0.60 -17.77 6.32
CA ILE A 292 1.79 -17.00 5.93
C ILE A 292 1.62 -16.40 4.53
N ALA A 293 1.12 -17.17 3.57
CA ALA A 293 0.85 -16.69 2.22
C ALA A 293 -0.19 -15.56 2.23
N ALA A 294 -1.26 -15.69 3.03
CA ALA A 294 -2.27 -14.65 3.18
C ALA A 294 -1.68 -13.33 3.67
N HIS A 295 -0.81 -13.37 4.70
CA HIS A 295 -0.14 -12.16 5.20
C HIS A 295 0.77 -11.54 4.14
N TYR A 296 1.50 -12.36 3.43
CA TYR A 296 2.42 -11.89 2.39
C TYR A 296 1.67 -11.25 1.22
N VAL A 297 0.65 -11.92 0.71
CA VAL A 297 -0.23 -11.40 -0.35
C VAL A 297 -0.92 -10.11 0.08
N ALA A 298 -1.47 -10.07 1.30
CA ALA A 298 -2.12 -8.88 1.83
C ALA A 298 -1.15 -7.69 1.98
N ALA A 299 0.09 -7.94 2.41
CA ALA A 299 1.10 -6.90 2.54
C ALA A 299 1.50 -6.31 1.17
N ILE A 300 1.69 -7.15 0.15
CA ILE A 300 1.96 -6.69 -1.22
C ILE A 300 0.76 -5.91 -1.75
N ALA A 301 -0.46 -6.43 -1.60
CA ALA A 301 -1.67 -5.77 -2.07
C ALA A 301 -1.89 -4.41 -1.38
N ALA A 302 -1.64 -4.31 -0.08
CA ALA A 302 -1.68 -3.06 0.66
C ALA A 302 -0.63 -2.06 0.12
N SER A 303 0.59 -2.52 -0.16
CA SER A 303 1.63 -1.68 -0.76
C SER A 303 1.19 -1.14 -2.12
N LEU A 304 0.66 -1.98 -3.01
CA LEU A 304 0.16 -1.55 -4.31
C LEU A 304 -0.97 -0.51 -4.20
N ALA A 305 -1.89 -0.72 -3.26
CA ALA A 305 -2.99 0.21 -3.01
C ALA A 305 -2.49 1.56 -2.48
N LEU A 306 -1.53 1.55 -1.55
CA LEU A 306 -0.91 2.76 -1.02
C LEU A 306 -0.11 3.49 -2.09
N ASP A 307 0.69 2.78 -2.89
CA ASP A 307 1.44 3.36 -3.99
C ASP A 307 0.51 4.04 -5.00
N PHE A 308 -0.65 3.43 -5.29
CA PHE A 308 -1.67 4.05 -6.14
C PHE A 308 -2.20 5.36 -5.54
N CYS A 309 -2.61 5.38 -4.27
CA CYS A 309 -3.07 6.59 -3.57
C CYS A 309 -1.98 7.67 -3.51
N ASP A 310 -0.76 7.25 -3.22
CA ASP A 310 0.40 8.14 -3.12
C ASP A 310 0.75 8.76 -4.48
N CYS A 311 0.60 8.02 -5.59
CA CYS A 311 0.72 8.54 -6.95
C CYS A 311 -0.37 9.58 -7.28
N LEU A 312 -1.62 9.29 -6.90
CA LEU A 312 -2.72 10.26 -7.05
C LEU A 312 -2.43 11.56 -6.31
N THR A 313 -1.93 11.47 -5.07
CA THR A 313 -1.54 12.66 -4.27
C THR A 313 -0.47 13.48 -4.97
N ARG A 314 0.51 12.84 -5.60
CA ARG A 314 1.63 13.50 -6.29
C ARG A 314 1.31 13.89 -7.73
N LYS A 315 0.16 13.45 -8.26
CA LYS A 315 -0.27 13.62 -9.66
C LYS A 315 0.74 13.03 -10.65
N GLU A 316 1.27 11.88 -10.32
CA GLU A 316 2.24 11.14 -11.12
C GLU A 316 1.61 9.88 -11.72
N GLU A 317 2.24 9.37 -12.77
CA GLU A 317 1.83 8.07 -13.32
C GLU A 317 2.14 6.95 -12.32
N CYS A 318 1.18 6.05 -12.16
CA CYS A 318 1.31 4.97 -11.21
C CYS A 318 2.07 3.78 -11.83
N GLY A 319 3.31 3.60 -11.41
CA GLY A 319 4.21 2.53 -11.92
C GLY A 319 3.80 1.10 -11.52
N VAL A 320 2.82 0.94 -10.62
CA VAL A 320 2.32 -0.39 -10.17
C VAL A 320 1.22 -0.95 -11.08
N THR A 321 0.75 -0.17 -12.06
CA THR A 321 -0.28 -0.62 -13.01
C THR A 321 0.27 -1.53 -14.10
N GLY A 322 -0.59 -2.37 -14.68
CA GLY A 322 -0.21 -3.23 -15.80
C GLY A 322 0.76 -4.36 -15.44
N LYS A 323 0.81 -4.75 -14.18
CA LYS A 323 1.65 -5.82 -13.67
C LYS A 323 0.82 -6.80 -12.85
N VAL A 324 1.22 -8.06 -12.86
CA VAL A 324 0.74 -9.10 -11.95
C VAL A 324 1.91 -9.59 -11.13
N THR A 325 1.79 -9.56 -9.82
CA THR A 325 2.77 -10.15 -8.91
C THR A 325 2.41 -11.60 -8.63
N ILE A 326 3.35 -12.48 -8.82
CA ILE A 326 3.22 -13.92 -8.57
C ILE A 326 3.93 -14.28 -7.26
N CYS A 327 3.20 -14.93 -6.37
CA CYS A 327 3.70 -15.45 -5.11
C CYS A 327 3.62 -16.98 -5.15
N ASP A 328 4.75 -17.62 -5.39
CA ASP A 328 4.89 -19.07 -5.33
C ASP A 328 5.03 -19.50 -3.86
N TYR A 329 4.20 -20.44 -3.39
CA TYR A 329 4.23 -20.93 -2.00
C TYR A 329 5.50 -21.68 -1.64
N GLN A 330 6.18 -22.27 -2.63
CA GLN A 330 7.47 -22.91 -2.42
C GLN A 330 8.60 -21.90 -2.22
N SER A 331 8.40 -20.65 -2.70
CA SER A 331 9.42 -19.61 -2.69
C SER A 331 8.81 -18.22 -2.37
N LEU A 332 8.05 -18.11 -1.29
CA LEU A 332 7.38 -16.87 -0.89
C LEU A 332 8.35 -15.69 -0.72
N SER A 333 9.62 -15.94 -0.43
CA SER A 333 10.62 -14.89 -0.27
C SER A 333 11.03 -14.19 -1.57
N THR A 334 10.66 -14.73 -2.72
CA THR A 334 11.06 -14.23 -4.05
C THR A 334 9.86 -14.08 -4.98
N PRO A 335 8.92 -13.15 -4.69
CA PRO A 335 7.85 -12.85 -5.63
C PRO A 335 8.44 -12.26 -6.91
N TYR A 336 7.79 -12.49 -8.03
CA TYR A 336 8.18 -11.89 -9.29
C TYR A 336 7.01 -11.22 -9.98
N GLU A 337 7.31 -10.22 -10.82
CA GLU A 337 6.32 -9.46 -11.56
C GLU A 337 6.27 -9.89 -13.01
N ILE A 338 5.05 -10.04 -13.53
CA ILE A 338 4.80 -10.21 -14.96
C ILE A 338 4.21 -8.90 -15.48
N VAL A 339 4.90 -8.27 -16.42
CA VAL A 339 4.40 -7.08 -17.11
C VAL A 339 3.36 -7.50 -18.14
N ILE A 340 2.18 -6.92 -18.07
CA ILE A 340 1.07 -7.17 -18.98
C ILE A 340 1.02 -6.05 -20.01
N ALA A 341 1.03 -6.41 -21.29
CA ALA A 341 0.74 -5.47 -22.36
C ALA A 341 -0.77 -5.46 -22.67
N ARG A 342 -1.26 -4.36 -23.24
CA ARG A 342 -2.61 -4.35 -23.79
C ARG A 342 -2.71 -5.34 -24.93
N HIS A 343 -3.66 -6.26 -24.85
CA HIS A 343 -3.86 -7.25 -25.90
C HIS A 343 -4.64 -6.65 -27.06
N PRO A 344 -4.19 -6.77 -28.32
CA PRO A 344 -4.81 -6.11 -29.47
C PRO A 344 -6.27 -6.50 -29.71
N LEU A 345 -6.66 -7.71 -29.32
CA LEU A 345 -8.02 -8.22 -29.46
C LEU A 345 -8.90 -8.01 -28.21
N CYS A 346 -8.39 -7.36 -27.16
CA CYS A 346 -9.13 -7.24 -25.89
C CYS A 346 -10.30 -6.23 -25.95
N GLY A 347 -10.27 -5.24 -26.79
CA GLY A 347 -11.30 -4.19 -26.85
C GLY A 347 -11.35 -3.25 -25.63
N CYS A 348 -10.50 -3.42 -24.59
CA CYS A 348 -10.49 -2.52 -23.42
C CYS A 348 -9.92 -1.12 -23.72
N SER A 349 -9.38 -0.91 -24.90
CA SER A 349 -8.87 0.36 -25.43
C SER A 349 -9.89 1.11 -26.32
N PHE A 350 -11.11 0.65 -26.40
CA PHE A 350 -12.13 1.26 -27.28
C PHE A 350 -12.50 2.71 -26.87
N ASN A 351 -12.19 3.09 -25.64
CA ASN A 351 -12.45 4.44 -25.12
C ASN A 351 -11.32 5.45 -25.38
N ASP A 352 -10.24 5.05 -26.05
CA ASP A 352 -9.09 5.91 -26.38
C ASP A 352 -9.30 6.71 -27.71
N ARG A 353 -10.56 6.85 -28.16
CA ARG A 353 -10.90 7.61 -29.38
C ARG A 353 -11.66 8.89 -29.06
#